data_47f9f3b9e9676c20e3152c88450d6213
#
_entry.id   47f9f3b9e9676c20e3152c88450d6213
#
_cell.length_a   1.000
_cell.length_b   1.000
_cell.length_c   1.000
_cell.angle_alpha   90.00
_cell.angle_beta   90.00
_cell.angle_gamma   90.00
#
_symmetry.space_group_name_H-M   'P 1'
#
loop_
_entity.id
_entity.type
_entity.pdbx_description
1 polymer ?
#
loop_
_entity_poly.entity_id
_entity_poly.type
_entity_poly.pdbx_seq_one_letter_code
_entity_poly.pdbx_strand_id
1 'polypeptide(L)'
;MANYECVFIARQDISSAQVEQLTETFSNIIRENGGEVAKTEQWGLKTLTYKIKKNRKGHYVLFNLVAPAPAVAEMERNMSISEDVLRYMTVRVDELEPGPSAMMQSRNERSERGDRGDRGDRGGRRFDGDRGDRGDRGDRGDRGPRPPRRTEFEGEQA
;
A
#
# COMPACT_ATOMS: atom_id res chain seq x y z
N MET A 1 11.91 -26.22 -18.48
CA MET A 1 11.38 -25.28 -17.48
C MET A 1 11.05 -23.99 -18.21
N ALA A 2 10.04 -23.26 -17.75
CA ALA A 2 9.67 -21.97 -18.32
C ALA A 2 9.71 -20.90 -17.22
N ASN A 3 9.86 -19.66 -17.64
CA ASN A 3 9.89 -18.51 -16.74
C ASN A 3 8.47 -17.98 -16.53
N TYR A 4 8.15 -17.65 -15.29
CA TYR A 4 6.87 -17.08 -14.92
C TYR A 4 7.06 -15.92 -13.94
N GLU A 5 6.20 -14.93 -14.06
CA GLU A 5 5.98 -13.91 -13.05
C GLU A 5 4.61 -14.13 -12.43
N CYS A 6 4.57 -14.26 -11.11
CA CYS A 6 3.31 -14.41 -10.38
C CYS A 6 3.19 -13.30 -9.35
N VAL A 7 2.09 -12.55 -9.42
CA VAL A 7 1.73 -11.57 -8.40
C VAL A 7 0.52 -12.08 -7.63
N PHE A 8 0.61 -12.10 -6.32
CA PHE A 8 -0.57 -12.35 -5.49
C PHE A 8 -0.84 -11.21 -4.51
N ILE A 9 -2.07 -11.09 -4.11
CA ILE A 9 -2.55 -10.09 -3.17
C ILE A 9 -3.10 -10.80 -1.96
N ALA A 10 -2.50 -10.58 -0.80
CA ALA A 10 -2.99 -11.08 0.46
C ALA A 10 -3.89 -10.05 1.18
N ARG A 11 -4.71 -10.53 2.10
CA ARG A 11 -5.68 -9.73 2.85
C ARG A 11 -4.99 -8.61 3.63
N GLN A 12 -5.71 -7.50 3.82
CA GLN A 12 -5.19 -6.32 4.54
C GLN A 12 -5.05 -6.52 6.05
N ASP A 13 -5.78 -7.46 6.62
CA ASP A 13 -5.90 -7.71 8.07
C ASP A 13 -4.88 -8.72 8.61
N ILE A 14 -4.10 -9.36 7.74
CA ILE A 14 -2.99 -10.21 8.16
C ILE A 14 -1.71 -9.41 8.38
N SER A 15 -0.86 -9.89 9.28
CA SER A 15 0.42 -9.26 9.58
C SER A 15 1.47 -9.50 8.49
N SER A 16 2.52 -8.69 8.47
CA SER A 16 3.66 -8.91 7.55
C SER A 16 4.31 -10.27 7.75
N ALA A 17 4.41 -10.76 8.98
CA ALA A 17 4.94 -12.09 9.27
C ALA A 17 4.07 -13.21 8.67
N GLN A 18 2.75 -13.06 8.69
CA GLN A 18 1.85 -14.00 8.03
C GLN A 18 1.98 -13.95 6.50
N VAL A 19 2.19 -12.77 5.92
CA VAL A 19 2.50 -12.63 4.48
C VAL A 19 3.79 -13.34 4.12
N GLU A 20 4.83 -13.25 4.97
CA GLU A 20 6.09 -13.96 4.79
C GLU A 20 5.89 -15.48 4.84
N GLN A 21 5.11 -15.99 5.79
CA GLN A 21 4.77 -17.40 5.89
C GLN A 21 4.02 -17.91 4.66
N LEU A 22 3.05 -17.15 4.15
CA LEU A 22 2.36 -17.48 2.89
C LEU A 22 3.35 -17.52 1.71
N THR A 23 4.23 -16.54 1.64
CA THR A 23 5.27 -16.44 0.62
C THR A 23 6.19 -17.66 0.67
N GLU A 24 6.62 -18.07 1.85
CA GLU A 24 7.44 -19.26 2.04
C GLU A 24 6.69 -20.54 1.68
N THR A 25 5.44 -20.66 2.08
CA THR A 25 4.60 -21.83 1.75
C THR A 25 4.49 -22.01 0.25
N PHE A 26 4.18 -20.95 -0.50
CA PHE A 26 4.06 -21.03 -1.97
C PHE A 26 5.42 -21.27 -2.65
N SER A 27 6.49 -20.72 -2.10
CA SER A 27 7.86 -20.97 -2.57
C SER A 27 8.24 -22.45 -2.39
N ASN A 28 7.88 -23.06 -1.29
CA ASN A 28 8.15 -24.46 -1.01
C ASN A 28 7.37 -25.39 -1.97
N ILE A 29 6.13 -25.08 -2.29
CA ILE A 29 5.35 -25.83 -3.27
C ILE A 29 6.05 -25.86 -4.64
N ILE A 30 6.60 -24.71 -5.09
CA ILE A 30 7.37 -24.65 -6.34
C ILE A 30 8.61 -25.52 -6.27
N ARG A 31 9.38 -25.45 -5.17
CA ARG A 31 10.61 -26.23 -4.98
C ARG A 31 10.35 -27.73 -4.91
N GLU A 32 9.33 -28.16 -4.17
CA GLU A 32 8.94 -29.55 -4.04
C GLU A 32 8.49 -30.17 -5.37
N ASN A 33 7.94 -29.37 -6.27
CA ASN A 33 7.52 -29.81 -7.61
C ASN A 33 8.60 -29.56 -8.67
N GLY A 34 9.86 -29.40 -8.26
CA GLY A 34 11.00 -29.32 -9.17
C GLY A 34 11.19 -27.98 -9.87
N GLY A 35 10.61 -26.91 -9.34
CA GLY A 35 10.85 -25.54 -9.78
C GLY A 35 11.79 -24.78 -8.86
N GLU A 36 12.12 -23.55 -9.25
CA GLU A 36 12.96 -22.61 -8.51
C GLU A 36 12.27 -21.26 -8.41
N VAL A 37 12.40 -20.62 -7.26
CA VAL A 37 12.01 -19.22 -7.06
C VAL A 37 13.25 -18.35 -7.23
N ALA A 38 13.37 -17.71 -8.39
CA ALA A 38 14.53 -16.87 -8.74
C ALA A 38 14.53 -15.54 -7.96
N LYS A 39 13.34 -14.98 -7.71
CA LYS A 39 13.19 -13.70 -7.00
C LYS A 39 11.86 -13.62 -6.29
N THR A 40 11.86 -12.98 -5.12
CA THR A 40 10.63 -12.62 -4.38
C THR A 40 10.70 -11.15 -4.00
N GLU A 41 9.65 -10.41 -4.29
CA GLU A 41 9.51 -9.02 -3.89
C GLU A 41 8.23 -8.80 -3.10
N GLN A 42 8.36 -8.18 -1.94
CA GLN A 42 7.22 -7.71 -1.15
C GLN A 42 7.00 -6.22 -1.41
N TRP A 43 5.92 -5.88 -2.09
CA TRP A 43 5.60 -4.47 -2.36
C TRP A 43 4.87 -3.77 -1.23
N GLY A 44 4.48 -4.53 -0.20
CA GLY A 44 3.80 -4.05 0.99
C GLY A 44 2.31 -3.82 0.80
N LEU A 45 1.70 -3.17 1.78
CA LEU A 45 0.27 -2.88 1.80
C LEU A 45 -0.06 -1.72 0.85
N LYS A 46 -0.87 -1.99 -0.16
CA LYS A 46 -1.30 -1.00 -1.17
C LYS A 46 -2.82 -0.91 -1.26
N THR A 47 -3.30 0.25 -1.66
CA THR A 47 -4.73 0.45 -1.93
C THR A 47 -5.11 -0.23 -3.23
N LEU A 48 -6.21 -0.97 -3.22
CA LEU A 48 -6.80 -1.59 -4.39
C LEU A 48 -7.62 -0.55 -5.16
N THR A 49 -7.63 -0.63 -6.48
CA THR A 49 -8.44 0.25 -7.34
C THR A 49 -9.94 0.06 -7.06
N TYR A 50 -10.35 -1.17 -6.78
CA TYR A 50 -11.71 -1.53 -6.36
C TYR A 50 -11.65 -2.56 -5.24
N LYS A 51 -12.74 -2.69 -4.47
CA LYS A 51 -12.81 -3.64 -3.35
C LYS A 51 -12.79 -5.07 -3.86
N ILE A 52 -11.94 -5.92 -3.25
CA ILE A 52 -11.91 -7.36 -3.47
C ILE A 52 -12.29 -8.06 -2.17
N LYS A 53 -13.32 -8.90 -2.18
CA LYS A 53 -13.84 -9.60 -0.97
C LYS A 53 -13.97 -8.65 0.24
N LYS A 54 -14.55 -7.45 0.02
CA LYS A 54 -14.73 -6.36 0.99
C LYS A 54 -13.44 -5.65 1.45
N ASN A 55 -12.24 -6.07 1.03
CA ASN A 55 -10.98 -5.40 1.35
C ASN A 55 -10.73 -4.20 0.41
N ARG A 56 -10.24 -3.10 0.97
CA ARG A 56 -9.84 -1.89 0.22
C ARG A 56 -8.34 -1.83 -0.04
N LYS A 57 -7.57 -2.59 0.72
CA LYS A 57 -6.10 -2.70 0.64
C LYS A 57 -5.71 -4.16 0.59
N GLY A 58 -4.49 -4.44 0.17
CA GLY A 58 -3.92 -5.77 0.18
C GLY A 58 -2.40 -5.71 0.17
N HIS A 59 -1.79 -6.77 0.67
CA HIS A 59 -0.34 -6.96 0.60
C HIS A 59 0.01 -7.58 -0.75
N TYR A 60 0.85 -6.91 -1.51
CA TYR A 60 1.29 -7.37 -2.83
C TYR A 60 2.64 -8.08 -2.72
N VAL A 61 2.73 -9.23 -3.33
CA VAL A 61 3.97 -10.01 -3.45
C VAL A 61 4.15 -10.46 -4.89
N LEU A 62 5.36 -10.30 -5.42
CA LEU A 62 5.79 -10.78 -6.73
C LEU A 62 6.74 -11.96 -6.55
N PHE A 63 6.53 -13.00 -7.34
CA PHE A 63 7.45 -14.10 -7.56
C PHE A 63 7.96 -14.10 -9.00
N ASN A 64 9.25 -14.29 -9.17
CA ASN A 64 9.85 -14.72 -10.43
C ASN A 64 10.22 -16.20 -10.29
N LEU A 65 9.65 -17.02 -11.13
CA LEU A 65 9.73 -18.48 -11.04
C LEU A 65 10.36 -19.08 -12.29
N VAL A 66 11.20 -20.10 -12.10
CA VAL A 66 11.66 -20.99 -13.16
C VAL A 66 11.14 -22.39 -12.85
N ALA A 67 10.03 -22.79 -13.49
CA ALA A 67 9.31 -23.99 -13.06
C ALA A 67 8.66 -24.74 -14.24
N PRO A 68 8.37 -26.02 -14.07
CA PRO A 68 7.49 -26.74 -14.97
C PRO A 68 6.02 -26.29 -14.74
N ALA A 69 5.20 -26.33 -15.79
CA ALA A 69 3.80 -25.90 -15.70
C ALA A 69 2.97 -26.59 -14.60
N PRO A 70 3.15 -27.89 -14.31
CA PRO A 70 2.45 -28.55 -13.20
C PRO A 70 2.78 -27.96 -11.82
N ALA A 71 4.02 -27.53 -11.58
CA ALA A 71 4.42 -26.89 -10.32
C ALA A 71 3.69 -25.55 -10.12
N VAL A 72 3.58 -24.78 -11.19
CA VAL A 72 2.85 -23.49 -11.17
C VAL A 72 1.36 -23.74 -10.93
N ALA A 73 0.77 -24.73 -11.60
CA ALA A 73 -0.64 -25.08 -11.42
C ALA A 73 -0.95 -25.52 -9.97
N GLU A 74 -0.06 -26.28 -9.31
CA GLU A 74 -0.23 -26.69 -7.92
C GLU A 74 -0.11 -25.48 -6.96
N MET A 75 0.82 -24.59 -7.22
CA MET A 75 0.93 -23.34 -6.45
C MET A 75 -0.36 -22.49 -6.61
N GLU A 76 -0.85 -22.28 -7.83
CA GLU A 76 -2.07 -21.54 -8.09
C GLU A 76 -3.30 -22.18 -7.43
N ARG A 77 -3.38 -23.52 -7.45
CA ARG A 77 -4.43 -24.26 -6.76
C ARG A 77 -4.41 -23.95 -5.27
N ASN A 78 -3.25 -23.99 -4.63
CA ASN A 78 -3.11 -23.65 -3.22
C ASN A 78 -3.45 -22.18 -2.92
N MET A 79 -3.05 -21.24 -3.80
CA MET A 79 -3.44 -19.84 -3.70
C MET A 79 -4.96 -19.65 -3.80
N SER A 80 -5.64 -20.41 -4.66
CA SER A 80 -7.09 -20.32 -4.84
C SER A 80 -7.89 -20.84 -3.64
N ILE A 81 -7.35 -21.82 -2.91
CA ILE A 81 -7.96 -22.41 -1.72
C ILE A 81 -7.69 -21.55 -0.48
N SER A 82 -6.57 -20.82 -0.46
CA SER A 82 -6.19 -19.98 0.68
C SER A 82 -7.17 -18.83 0.90
N GLU A 83 -7.73 -18.74 2.10
CA GLU A 83 -8.62 -17.64 2.48
C GLU A 83 -7.89 -16.30 2.62
N ASP A 84 -6.58 -16.34 2.84
CA ASP A 84 -5.73 -15.17 3.01
C ASP A 84 -5.31 -14.55 1.68
N VAL A 85 -5.48 -15.26 0.56
CA VAL A 85 -5.22 -14.75 -0.79
C VAL A 85 -6.50 -14.19 -1.38
N LEU A 86 -6.47 -12.90 -1.74
CA LEU A 86 -7.59 -12.23 -2.39
C LEU A 86 -7.62 -12.49 -3.89
N ARG A 87 -6.45 -12.43 -4.53
CA ARG A 87 -6.28 -12.59 -5.97
C ARG A 87 -4.84 -12.98 -6.29
N TYR A 88 -4.64 -13.68 -7.37
CA TYR A 88 -3.34 -13.94 -7.95
C TYR A 88 -3.41 -13.85 -9.49
N MET A 89 -2.27 -13.65 -10.11
CA MET A 89 -2.11 -13.63 -11.56
C MET A 89 -0.72 -14.14 -11.90
N THR A 90 -0.64 -15.13 -12.77
CA THR A 90 0.62 -15.67 -13.28
C THR A 90 0.73 -15.43 -14.77
N VAL A 91 1.87 -14.93 -15.20
CA VAL A 91 2.18 -14.67 -16.61
C VAL A 91 3.45 -15.42 -16.97
N ARG A 92 3.42 -16.14 -18.10
CA ARG A 92 4.63 -16.72 -18.68
C ARG A 92 5.40 -15.61 -19.39
N VAL A 93 6.71 -15.55 -19.13
CA VAL A 93 7.63 -14.59 -19.72
C VAL A 93 8.78 -15.30 -20.41
N ASP A 94 9.40 -14.67 -21.38
CA ASP A 94 10.54 -15.25 -22.09
C ASP A 94 11.80 -15.15 -21.22
N GLU A 95 11.99 -14.00 -20.58
CA GLU A 95 13.15 -13.74 -19.71
C GLU A 95 12.69 -13.12 -18.38
N LEU A 96 13.42 -13.44 -17.30
CA LEU A 96 13.23 -12.83 -15.99
C LEU A 96 14.19 -11.64 -15.84
N GLU A 97 13.66 -10.47 -15.51
CA GLU A 97 14.50 -9.31 -15.25
C GLU A 97 15.28 -9.47 -13.94
N PRO A 98 16.63 -9.37 -13.97
CA PRO A 98 17.47 -9.56 -12.78
C PRO A 98 17.37 -8.41 -11.77
N GLY A 99 16.94 -7.24 -12.22
CA GLY A 99 16.80 -6.04 -11.39
C GLY A 99 15.51 -5.97 -10.55
N PRO A 100 15.39 -4.99 -9.66
CA PRO A 100 14.14 -4.74 -8.96
C PRO A 100 13.04 -4.33 -9.94
N SER A 101 11.82 -4.79 -9.69
CA SER A 101 10.66 -4.44 -10.52
C SER A 101 10.38 -2.93 -10.50
N ALA A 102 9.67 -2.42 -11.49
CA ALA A 102 9.29 -1.01 -11.58
C ALA A 102 8.59 -0.49 -10.32
N MET A 103 7.87 -1.36 -9.62
CA MET A 103 7.20 -1.03 -8.35
C MET A 103 8.19 -0.76 -7.20
N MET A 104 9.34 -1.44 -7.20
CA MET A 104 10.40 -1.23 -6.21
C MET A 104 11.29 -0.04 -6.56
N GLN A 105 11.56 0.20 -7.85
CA GLN A 105 12.34 1.34 -8.33
C GLN A 105 11.67 2.67 -7.98
N SER A 106 10.37 2.81 -8.21
CA SER A 106 9.62 4.02 -7.89
C SER A 106 9.60 4.35 -6.39
N ARG A 107 9.77 3.35 -5.54
CA ARG A 107 9.85 3.53 -4.07
C ARG A 107 11.21 4.11 -3.67
N ASN A 108 12.30 3.66 -4.28
CA ASN A 108 13.64 4.16 -4.01
C ASN A 108 13.81 5.61 -4.46
N GLU A 109 13.31 5.98 -5.63
CA GLU A 109 13.37 7.37 -6.12
C GLU A 109 12.62 8.37 -5.22
N ARG A 110 11.50 7.95 -4.62
CA ARG A 110 10.76 8.79 -3.68
C ARG A 110 11.50 8.98 -2.35
N SER A 111 12.20 7.96 -1.85
CA SER A 111 12.98 8.08 -0.63
C SER A 111 14.22 8.97 -0.79
N GLU A 112 14.90 8.91 -1.95
CA GLU A 112 16.06 9.77 -2.24
C GLU A 112 15.69 11.24 -2.45
N ARG A 113 14.51 11.53 -2.99
CA ARG A 113 14.03 12.92 -3.15
C ARG A 113 13.57 13.55 -1.83
N GLY A 114 13.13 12.74 -0.87
CA GLY A 114 12.73 13.20 0.47
C GLY A 114 13.91 13.65 1.35
N ASP A 115 15.08 13.02 1.19
CA ASP A 115 16.26 13.30 2.01
C ASP A 115 17.08 14.51 1.55
N ARG A 116 16.84 15.04 0.35
CA ARG A 116 17.53 16.22 -0.18
C ARG A 116 16.86 17.56 0.13
N GLY A 117 15.69 17.56 0.77
CA GLY A 117 14.87 18.76 1.02
C GLY A 117 15.11 19.47 2.35
N ASP A 118 15.86 18.90 3.31
CA ASP A 118 15.97 19.46 4.67
C ASP A 118 17.36 20.02 5.02
N ARG A 119 18.16 20.44 4.04
CA ARG A 119 19.42 21.15 4.26
C ARG A 119 19.47 22.46 3.48
N GLY A 120 18.65 23.41 3.86
CA GLY A 120 18.76 24.75 3.30
C GLY A 120 17.76 25.71 3.94
N ASP A 121 18.18 26.36 4.91
CA ASP A 121 18.01 27.79 5.23
C ASP A 121 17.80 28.07 6.72
N ARG A 122 18.90 28.06 7.46
CA ARG A 122 19.05 28.90 8.66
C ARG A 122 19.99 30.04 8.32
N GLY A 123 19.52 30.94 7.49
CA GLY A 123 20.14 32.22 7.21
C GLY A 123 19.39 33.33 7.95
N GLY A 124 19.92 33.74 9.09
CA GLY A 124 19.38 34.85 9.86
C GLY A 124 19.37 36.16 9.08
N ARG A 125 18.29 36.91 9.19
CA ARG A 125 18.31 38.37 9.07
C ARG A 125 17.52 38.97 10.22
N ARG A 126 18.27 39.42 11.20
CA ARG A 126 17.84 40.48 12.10
C ARG A 126 17.55 41.70 11.24
N PHE A 127 16.35 42.19 11.30
CA PHE A 127 16.06 43.57 10.91
C PHE A 127 15.46 44.26 12.11
N ASP A 128 16.29 45.08 12.69
CA ASP A 128 16.01 46.12 13.68
C ASP A 128 15.40 47.29 12.92
N GLY A 129 14.33 47.90 13.44
CA GLY A 129 13.72 49.08 12.83
C GLY A 129 12.37 49.39 13.44
N ASP A 130 12.34 49.83 14.61
CA ASP A 130 11.83 51.09 15.24
C ASP A 130 10.71 51.86 14.50
N ARG A 131 9.72 52.23 15.31
CA ARG A 131 8.76 53.34 15.21
C ARG A 131 7.49 53.18 14.39
N GLY A 132 6.37 53.40 15.11
CA GLY A 132 5.16 53.95 14.53
C GLY A 132 3.88 53.67 15.31
N ASP A 133 3.74 54.46 16.37
CA ASP A 133 2.54 54.85 17.10
C ASP A 133 1.35 55.25 16.19
N ARG A 134 0.13 55.03 16.72
CA ARG A 134 -1.16 55.65 16.42
C ARG A 134 -2.20 54.81 15.68
N GLY A 135 -3.35 54.63 16.42
CA GLY A 135 -4.66 54.66 15.79
C GLY A 135 -5.67 53.66 16.34
N ASP A 136 -6.16 53.94 17.48
CA ASP A 136 -7.53 53.97 18.03
C ASP A 136 -8.68 53.83 17.02
N ARG A 137 -9.73 53.15 17.48
CA ARG A 137 -11.15 53.08 17.08
C ARG A 137 -11.64 51.98 16.23
N GLY A 138 -12.63 51.25 16.87
CA GLY A 138 -13.73 50.64 16.15
C GLY A 138 -14.26 49.35 16.73
N ASP A 139 -14.85 49.43 17.85
CA ASP A 139 -16.19 49.00 18.35
C ASP A 139 -17.12 48.32 17.33
N ARG A 140 -17.80 47.32 17.84
CA ARG A 140 -19.08 46.68 17.43
C ARG A 140 -19.03 45.38 16.62
N GLY A 141 -19.58 44.36 17.30
CA GLY A 141 -20.13 43.22 16.61
C GLY A 141 -20.39 42.01 17.46
N ASP A 142 -21.12 42.18 18.54
CA ASP A 142 -21.84 41.14 19.26
C ASP A 142 -22.73 40.33 18.30
N ARG A 143 -22.50 39.04 18.15
CA ARG A 143 -23.48 38.11 17.63
C ARG A 143 -23.48 36.87 18.50
N GLY A 144 -24.52 36.83 19.31
CA GLY A 144 -24.87 35.82 20.27
C GLY A 144 -25.05 34.39 19.68
N PRO A 145 -25.15 33.41 20.57
CA PRO A 145 -25.12 31.97 20.18
C PRO A 145 -26.44 31.53 19.55
N ARG A 146 -26.31 30.67 18.51
CA ARG A 146 -27.44 30.01 17.87
C ARG A 146 -28.05 28.95 18.80
N PRO A 147 -29.39 28.86 18.89
CA PRO A 147 -30.05 27.80 19.65
C PRO A 147 -30.01 26.44 18.97
N PRO A 148 -30.09 25.33 19.74
CA PRO A 148 -30.04 23.98 19.21
C PRO A 148 -31.31 23.59 18.46
N ARG A 149 -31.19 22.87 17.36
CA ARG A 149 -32.29 22.29 16.61
C ARG A 149 -32.96 21.19 17.43
N ARG A 150 -34.24 21.37 17.70
CA ARG A 150 -35.16 20.41 18.30
C ARG A 150 -35.47 19.34 17.24
N THR A 151 -35.16 18.10 17.52
CA THR A 151 -35.69 16.93 16.80
C THR A 151 -36.92 16.46 17.56
N GLU A 152 -38.06 16.72 17.00
CA GLU A 152 -39.30 16.08 17.44
C GLU A 152 -39.43 14.75 16.70
N PHE A 153 -39.39 13.69 17.48
CA PHE A 153 -39.80 12.36 17.09
C PHE A 153 -41.16 12.12 17.71
N GLU A 154 -42.22 12.28 16.95
CA GLU A 154 -43.53 11.74 17.32
C GLU A 154 -43.73 10.41 16.62
N GLY A 155 -43.92 9.40 17.44
CA GLY A 155 -44.42 8.12 17.03
C GLY A 155 -45.94 8.17 16.88
N GLU A 156 -46.45 7.39 15.98
CA GLU A 156 -47.86 6.98 15.98
C GLU A 156 -47.98 5.52 15.63
N GLN A 157 -48.72 4.87 16.50
CA GLN A 157 -49.16 3.48 16.44
C GLN A 157 -50.33 3.34 15.46
N ALA A 158 -50.36 2.30 14.70
CA ALA A 158 -51.53 1.48 14.39
C ALA A 158 -51.13 0.24 13.62
#